data_b880efcae786fa00ef1bcc05b1906d37
#
_entry.id   b880efcae786fa00ef1bcc05b1906d37
#
_cell.length_a   1.000
_cell.length_b   1.000
_cell.length_c   1.000
_cell.angle_alpha   90.00
_cell.angle_beta   90.00
_cell.angle_gamma   90.00
#
_symmetry.space_group_name_H-M   'P 1'
#
loop_
_entity.id
_entity.type
_entity.pdbx_description
1 polymer ?
#
loop_
_entity_poly.entity_id
_entity_poly.type
_entity_poly.pdbx_seq_one_letter_code
_entity_poly.pdbx_strand_id
1 'polypeptide(L)'
;MAQGRESETRSLGRWSAALCGAGLLVGLLWPAQSEAWVPLGGTLSLDQRDFRIHRNFTGPEVDNSTATHPDFPGADGVVLAIWKAASEWGSELRGSGQADPTQPFGLGSGGANFEFVYQGLADSPGGTDDNIVSQIDGGGGGTFAFTELPIDNGWRIRFFSGAALWDDNPFGPPSGKDIQGVATHEFGHALGLAHSLSPGATMRPNATGTLTYMRSLHPDDIDGVQALYGQRSPQKPHIESYELGDGGSIAILGENFAPTGNLVWFTPAAMGDGTPLQAGPVDSSAGGTRIDLALPAGAGQGDVVVRVPGSDGAALSNAFPFDPTQDPCRIPSSFGVAKTTSTGGLVELSWAGFPSATTNDFRILAEGGPPNALGVLFYGSAEASIPFMGGTLNVAGPYRRAFPLRFNFLGIGTTTIPIDATLVGRTRLYQLWFPDAGDPFGVGLSNGLRVNFCP
;
A
#
# COMPACT_ATOMS: atom_id res chain seq x y z
N MET A 1 -13.90 73.30 29.19
CA MET A 1 -12.88 74.22 29.79
C MET A 1 -11.52 73.69 29.36
N ALA A 2 -10.93 74.41 28.44
CA ALA A 2 -9.59 75.01 28.43
C ALA A 2 -8.49 73.94 28.18
N GLN A 3 -7.90 73.83 27.00
CA GLN A 3 -6.94 74.70 26.28
C GLN A 3 -5.53 74.68 26.91
N GLY A 4 -4.55 74.48 26.00
CA GLY A 4 -3.17 74.89 26.03
C GLY A 4 -2.26 73.84 25.37
N ARG A 5 -1.87 73.91 24.17
CA ARG A 5 -0.96 74.73 23.31
C ARG A 5 0.50 74.77 23.77
N GLU A 6 1.32 74.28 22.84
CA GLU A 6 2.61 74.81 22.32
C GLU A 6 3.88 74.44 23.09
N SER A 7 5.05 74.17 22.56
CA SER A 7 5.73 74.71 21.36
C SER A 7 6.96 73.87 20.94
N GLU A 8 7.30 74.05 19.70
CA GLU A 8 8.51 73.68 18.92
C GLU A 8 9.88 73.84 19.61
N THR A 9 10.83 73.05 19.24
CA THR A 9 12.14 73.55 18.75
C THR A 9 12.82 72.60 17.79
N ARG A 10 13.30 73.17 16.67
CA ARG A 10 14.11 72.56 15.59
C ARG A 10 15.54 72.35 16.05
N SER A 11 16.22 71.31 15.51
CA SER A 11 17.63 71.47 15.13
C SER A 11 18.02 70.52 14.01
N LEU A 12 18.73 71.08 13.07
CA LEU A 12 19.24 70.60 11.81
C LEU A 12 20.39 69.58 11.95
N GLY A 13 20.49 68.66 10.99
CA GLY A 13 21.77 68.31 10.40
C GLY A 13 22.25 66.89 10.42
N ARG A 14 22.15 66.15 9.36
CA ARG A 14 23.26 65.76 8.50
C ARG A 14 22.81 64.63 7.53
N TRP A 15 23.08 64.88 6.27
CA TRP A 15 22.91 63.94 5.17
C TRP A 15 23.99 62.85 5.24
N SER A 16 23.57 61.59 5.08
CA SER A 16 24.43 60.51 4.62
C SER A 16 23.61 59.62 3.68
N ALA A 17 23.99 59.57 2.43
CA ALA A 17 23.45 58.76 1.38
C ALA A 17 23.73 57.28 1.64
N ALA A 18 22.67 56.49 1.74
CA ALA A 18 22.76 55.04 1.66
C ALA A 18 22.01 54.57 0.42
N LEU A 19 22.78 53.93 -0.46
CA LEU A 19 22.31 53.27 -1.67
C LEU A 19 21.23 52.21 -1.34
N CYS A 20 20.01 52.46 -1.78
CA CYS A 20 18.97 51.44 -1.84
C CYS A 20 19.24 50.53 -3.03
N GLY A 21 19.83 49.37 -2.78
CA GLY A 21 19.76 48.24 -3.72
C GLY A 21 18.33 47.71 -3.82
N ALA A 22 17.66 47.95 -4.92
CA ALA A 22 16.40 47.35 -5.24
C ALA A 22 16.65 45.86 -5.60
N GLY A 23 16.49 45.00 -4.60
CA GLY A 23 16.41 43.56 -4.84
C GLY A 23 15.06 43.27 -5.49
N LEU A 24 15.05 42.97 -6.79
CA LEU A 24 13.90 42.33 -7.45
C LEU A 24 13.71 40.95 -6.84
N LEU A 25 12.74 40.82 -5.94
CA LEU A 25 12.12 39.55 -5.61
C LEU A 25 11.31 39.11 -6.82
N VAL A 26 11.94 38.32 -7.73
CA VAL A 26 11.22 37.53 -8.71
C VAL A 26 10.55 36.40 -7.91
N GLY A 27 9.37 36.66 -7.43
CA GLY A 27 8.46 35.61 -6.97
C GLY A 27 8.19 34.74 -8.18
N LEU A 28 8.75 33.53 -8.21
CA LEU A 28 8.30 32.44 -9.07
C LEU A 28 6.86 32.16 -8.66
N LEU A 29 5.92 32.85 -9.33
CA LEU A 29 4.53 32.42 -9.35
C LEU A 29 4.54 31.09 -10.14
N TRP A 30 4.65 29.97 -9.44
CA TRP A 30 4.18 28.72 -9.98
C TRP A 30 2.71 28.94 -10.34
N PRO A 31 2.29 28.68 -11.59
CA PRO A 31 0.88 28.69 -11.88
C PRO A 31 0.25 27.68 -10.92
N ALA A 32 -0.72 28.09 -10.13
CA ALA A 32 -1.60 27.18 -9.44
C ALA A 32 -2.16 26.27 -10.53
N GLN A 33 -1.84 24.97 -10.48
CA GLN A 33 -2.49 24.00 -11.34
C GLN A 33 -3.98 24.14 -11.03
N SER A 34 -4.79 24.52 -12.01
CA SER A 34 -6.22 24.51 -11.85
C SER A 34 -6.61 23.05 -11.62
N GLU A 35 -7.15 22.75 -10.44
CA GLU A 35 -7.74 21.46 -10.15
C GLU A 35 -8.71 21.13 -11.29
N ALA A 36 -8.45 20.01 -11.98
CA ALA A 36 -9.30 19.60 -13.11
C ALA A 36 -10.28 18.51 -12.68
N TRP A 37 -10.04 17.88 -11.49
CA TRP A 37 -10.99 16.96 -10.89
C TRP A 37 -12.30 17.68 -10.50
N VAL A 38 -13.41 16.96 -10.54
CA VAL A 38 -14.75 17.51 -10.25
C VAL A 38 -15.48 16.53 -9.33
N PRO A 39 -16.13 16.99 -8.23
CA PRO A 39 -16.92 16.12 -7.38
C PRO A 39 -18.27 15.81 -8.01
N LEU A 40 -18.80 14.61 -7.78
CA LEU A 40 -20.18 14.22 -8.12
C LEU A 40 -21.23 14.73 -7.11
N GLY A 41 -20.80 15.29 -5.97
CA GLY A 41 -21.68 15.90 -4.98
C GLY A 41 -22.06 14.99 -3.81
N GLY A 42 -21.45 13.82 -3.69
CA GLY A 42 -21.60 12.88 -2.57
C GLY A 42 -20.29 12.24 -2.16
N THR A 43 -20.23 11.68 -0.94
CA THR A 43 -19.12 10.89 -0.41
C THR A 43 -19.65 9.64 0.27
N LEU A 44 -18.90 8.54 0.19
CA LEU A 44 -19.26 7.29 0.84
C LEU A 44 -19.03 7.36 2.36
N SER A 45 -20.03 6.96 3.15
CA SER A 45 -19.88 6.72 4.57
C SER A 45 -18.97 5.50 4.83
N LEU A 46 -18.60 5.23 6.08
CA LEU A 46 -17.81 4.05 6.43
C LEU A 46 -18.53 2.74 6.10
N ASP A 47 -19.86 2.73 6.17
CA ASP A 47 -20.68 1.55 5.92
C ASP A 47 -20.98 1.29 4.43
N GLN A 48 -20.38 2.09 3.52
CA GLN A 48 -20.55 1.99 2.07
C GLN A 48 -19.21 1.71 1.34
N ARG A 49 -18.17 1.30 2.06
CA ARG A 49 -16.82 1.08 1.53
C ARG A 49 -16.49 -0.38 1.26
N ASP A 50 -17.31 -1.29 1.74
CA ASP A 50 -17.23 -2.70 1.38
C ASP A 50 -17.76 -2.93 -0.03
N PHE A 51 -17.21 -3.94 -0.72
CA PHE A 51 -17.66 -4.32 -2.04
C PHE A 51 -17.49 -5.80 -2.33
N ARG A 52 -18.26 -6.30 -3.28
CA ARG A 52 -18.14 -7.66 -3.82
C ARG A 52 -18.06 -7.65 -5.33
N ILE A 53 -17.56 -8.76 -5.86
CA ILE A 53 -17.45 -8.99 -7.31
C ILE A 53 -18.36 -10.15 -7.68
N HIS A 54 -19.29 -9.93 -8.61
CA HIS A 54 -20.18 -10.97 -9.10
C HIS A 54 -19.44 -11.89 -10.06
N ARG A 55 -19.67 -13.21 -9.94
CA ARG A 55 -18.98 -14.27 -10.72
C ARG A 55 -19.40 -14.36 -12.18
N ASN A 56 -19.95 -13.33 -12.78
CA ASN A 56 -20.47 -13.41 -14.15
C ASN A 56 -19.50 -12.97 -15.25
N PHE A 57 -18.24 -12.75 -14.91
CA PHE A 57 -17.18 -12.51 -15.88
C PHE A 57 -16.65 -13.82 -16.45
N THR A 58 -17.48 -14.56 -17.21
CA THR A 58 -17.19 -15.93 -17.67
C THR A 58 -17.34 -16.12 -19.18
N GLY A 59 -17.67 -15.07 -19.90
CA GLY A 59 -17.85 -15.10 -21.35
C GLY A 59 -16.52 -15.21 -22.10
N PRO A 60 -16.54 -15.57 -23.40
CA PRO A 60 -15.35 -15.70 -24.23
C PRO A 60 -14.64 -14.36 -24.50
N GLU A 61 -15.28 -13.25 -24.18
CA GLU A 61 -14.72 -11.90 -24.27
C GLU A 61 -13.79 -11.56 -23.10
N VAL A 62 -13.73 -12.42 -22.06
CA VAL A 62 -12.93 -12.20 -20.86
C VAL A 62 -11.77 -13.18 -20.87
N ASP A 63 -10.55 -12.68 -20.85
CA ASP A 63 -9.36 -13.45 -20.56
C ASP A 63 -9.18 -13.56 -19.04
N ASN A 64 -9.42 -14.76 -18.51
CA ASN A 64 -9.26 -15.04 -17.09
C ASN A 64 -7.93 -15.77 -16.85
N SER A 65 -6.90 -15.03 -16.48
CA SER A 65 -5.62 -15.62 -16.11
C SER A 65 -5.73 -16.36 -14.78
N THR A 66 -4.87 -17.35 -14.56
CA THR A 66 -4.78 -18.09 -13.30
C THR A 66 -3.64 -17.60 -12.42
N ALA A 67 -3.02 -16.47 -12.77
CA ALA A 67 -1.97 -15.87 -11.98
C ALA A 67 -2.55 -15.30 -10.67
N THR A 68 -1.90 -15.61 -9.57
CA THR A 68 -2.27 -15.15 -8.23
C THR A 68 -1.31 -14.07 -7.74
N HIS A 69 -1.71 -13.32 -6.72
CA HIS A 69 -0.87 -12.31 -6.09
C HIS A 69 -0.96 -12.46 -4.56
N PRO A 70 0.16 -12.50 -3.81
CA PRO A 70 0.15 -12.76 -2.37
C PRO A 70 -0.60 -11.70 -1.55
N ASP A 71 -0.65 -10.44 -2.03
CA ASP A 71 -1.43 -9.38 -1.37
C ASP A 71 -2.94 -9.43 -1.69
N PHE A 72 -3.39 -10.42 -2.49
CA PHE A 72 -4.79 -10.64 -2.88
C PHE A 72 -5.15 -12.12 -2.72
N PRO A 73 -5.17 -12.63 -1.50
CA PRO A 73 -5.33 -14.07 -1.25
C PRO A 73 -6.65 -14.60 -1.81
N GLY A 74 -6.56 -15.72 -2.54
CA GLY A 74 -7.74 -16.39 -3.12
C GLY A 74 -8.30 -15.74 -4.38
N ALA A 75 -7.66 -14.68 -4.92
CA ALA A 75 -8.10 -14.02 -6.14
C ALA A 75 -7.18 -14.35 -7.33
N ASP A 76 -7.79 -14.53 -8.50
CA ASP A 76 -7.15 -14.65 -9.80
C ASP A 76 -8.01 -13.95 -10.87
N GLY A 77 -7.54 -13.90 -12.09
CA GLY A 77 -8.27 -13.41 -13.25
C GLY A 77 -8.88 -12.02 -13.02
N VAL A 78 -10.12 -11.87 -13.48
CA VAL A 78 -10.87 -10.62 -13.35
C VAL A 78 -11.09 -10.19 -11.91
N VAL A 79 -11.25 -11.15 -10.98
CA VAL A 79 -11.43 -10.83 -9.56
C VAL A 79 -10.19 -10.14 -9.01
N LEU A 80 -9.00 -10.66 -9.33
CA LEU A 80 -7.74 -10.03 -8.97
C LEU A 80 -7.61 -8.63 -9.58
N ALA A 81 -7.91 -8.47 -10.86
CA ALA A 81 -7.79 -7.19 -11.56
C ALA A 81 -8.71 -6.12 -10.95
N ILE A 82 -9.96 -6.45 -10.68
CA ILE A 82 -10.94 -5.52 -10.08
C ILE A 82 -10.55 -5.18 -8.63
N TRP A 83 -10.09 -6.16 -7.85
CA TRP A 83 -9.68 -5.90 -6.47
C TRP A 83 -8.42 -5.03 -6.41
N LYS A 84 -7.44 -5.26 -7.30
CA LYS A 84 -6.29 -4.36 -7.47
C LYS A 84 -6.72 -2.93 -7.78
N ALA A 85 -7.70 -2.77 -8.68
CA ALA A 85 -8.24 -1.46 -9.03
C ALA A 85 -8.86 -0.71 -7.85
N ALA A 86 -9.64 -1.39 -7.02
CA ALA A 86 -10.20 -0.82 -5.80
C ALA A 86 -9.10 -0.42 -4.79
N SER A 87 -8.10 -1.30 -4.63
CA SER A 87 -6.98 -1.08 -3.70
C SER A 87 -6.10 0.11 -4.07
N GLU A 88 -6.05 0.50 -5.36
CA GLU A 88 -5.27 1.65 -5.82
C GLU A 88 -5.74 2.98 -5.19
N TRP A 89 -7.02 3.10 -4.84
CA TRP A 89 -7.58 4.28 -4.16
C TRP A 89 -7.27 4.32 -2.66
N GLY A 90 -6.64 3.30 -2.12
CA GLY A 90 -6.35 3.16 -0.70
C GLY A 90 -5.47 4.25 -0.12
N SER A 91 -5.49 4.38 1.19
CA SER A 91 -4.79 5.41 1.95
C SER A 91 -3.27 5.26 1.96
N GLU A 92 -2.77 4.07 1.69
CA GLU A 92 -1.35 3.69 1.71
C GLU A 92 -1.12 2.42 0.88
N LEU A 93 0.16 2.07 0.71
CA LEU A 93 0.55 0.89 -0.06
C LEU A 93 -0.06 -0.38 0.55
N ARG A 94 -0.66 -1.18 -0.33
CA ARG A 94 -1.33 -2.41 0.07
C ARG A 94 -0.32 -3.50 0.43
N GLY A 95 -0.59 -4.20 1.51
CA GLY A 95 0.11 -5.42 1.90
C GLY A 95 1.62 -5.22 2.01
N SER A 96 2.37 -5.88 1.13
CA SER A 96 3.83 -5.80 1.10
C SER A 96 4.39 -4.50 0.52
N GLY A 97 3.54 -3.64 -0.05
CA GLY A 97 3.98 -2.43 -0.75
C GLY A 97 4.76 -2.70 -2.03
N GLN A 98 4.75 -3.93 -2.52
CA GLN A 98 5.50 -4.29 -3.72
C GLN A 98 4.87 -3.72 -4.98
N ALA A 99 5.75 -3.22 -5.85
CA ALA A 99 5.36 -2.77 -7.17
C ALA A 99 4.91 -3.96 -8.04
N ASP A 100 3.82 -3.75 -8.73
CA ASP A 100 3.39 -4.55 -9.86
C ASP A 100 4.22 -4.16 -11.10
N PRO A 101 4.57 -5.07 -12.02
CA PRO A 101 5.31 -4.70 -13.23
C PRO A 101 4.67 -3.60 -14.08
N THR A 102 3.36 -3.40 -13.96
CA THR A 102 2.60 -2.34 -14.65
C THR A 102 2.22 -1.18 -13.75
N GLN A 103 2.54 -1.25 -12.46
CA GLN A 103 2.32 -0.21 -11.45
C GLN A 103 3.58 -0.06 -10.57
N PRO A 104 4.63 0.60 -11.08
CA PRO A 104 5.96 0.61 -10.46
C PRO A 104 5.99 1.29 -9.08
N PHE A 105 4.96 2.05 -8.71
CA PHE A 105 4.86 2.72 -7.41
C PHE A 105 4.07 1.91 -6.37
N GLY A 106 3.64 0.69 -6.71
CA GLY A 106 2.78 -0.14 -5.87
C GLY A 106 1.31 0.25 -5.97
N LEU A 107 0.45 -0.51 -5.28
CA LEU A 107 -0.99 -0.28 -5.18
C LEU A 107 -1.30 0.49 -3.90
N GLY A 108 -2.24 1.43 -3.95
CA GLY A 108 -2.62 2.24 -2.77
C GLY A 108 -1.98 3.62 -2.80
N SER A 109 -2.13 4.34 -3.90
CA SER A 109 -1.54 5.67 -4.10
C SER A 109 -2.48 6.84 -3.75
N GLY A 110 -3.73 6.56 -3.33
CA GLY A 110 -4.74 7.60 -3.03
C GLY A 110 -4.35 8.55 -1.89
N GLY A 111 -3.71 8.06 -0.84
CA GLY A 111 -3.21 8.88 0.25
C GLY A 111 -4.28 9.67 1.02
N ALA A 112 -5.53 9.23 0.96
CA ALA A 112 -6.69 9.83 1.62
C ALA A 112 -7.15 9.01 2.83
N ASN A 113 -8.07 9.52 3.64
CA ASN A 113 -8.78 8.74 4.67
C ASN A 113 -9.85 7.84 4.02
N PHE A 114 -9.41 6.99 3.10
CA PHE A 114 -10.31 6.17 2.30
C PHE A 114 -9.73 4.78 2.07
N GLU A 115 -10.61 3.75 2.12
CA GLU A 115 -10.32 2.38 1.74
C GLU A 115 -11.57 1.75 1.13
N PHE A 116 -11.42 1.06 0.02
CA PHE A 116 -12.37 0.03 -0.37
C PHE A 116 -12.00 -1.30 0.31
N VAL A 117 -12.99 -2.03 0.78
CA VAL A 117 -12.81 -3.28 1.53
C VAL A 117 -13.45 -4.43 0.76
N TYR A 118 -12.65 -5.34 0.26
CA TYR A 118 -13.16 -6.50 -0.47
C TYR A 118 -13.84 -7.50 0.45
N GLN A 119 -15.07 -7.87 0.11
CA GLN A 119 -15.90 -8.78 0.89
C GLN A 119 -16.25 -10.08 0.16
N GLY A 120 -15.41 -10.47 -0.81
CA GLY A 120 -15.54 -11.73 -1.52
C GLY A 120 -16.43 -11.64 -2.76
N LEU A 121 -17.00 -12.78 -3.15
CA LEU A 121 -17.82 -12.90 -4.34
C LEU A 121 -19.29 -12.72 -4.03
N ALA A 122 -20.00 -12.07 -4.96
CA ALA A 122 -21.47 -12.00 -4.96
C ALA A 122 -22.07 -13.13 -5.82
N ASP A 123 -23.25 -13.59 -5.45
CA ASP A 123 -24.04 -14.59 -6.18
C ASP A 123 -25.06 -13.94 -7.13
N SER A 124 -25.25 -12.63 -7.04
CA SER A 124 -26.12 -11.84 -7.91
C SER A 124 -25.46 -10.52 -8.31
N PRO A 125 -25.94 -9.82 -9.36
CA PRO A 125 -25.44 -8.51 -9.74
C PRO A 125 -25.90 -7.39 -8.77
N GLY A 126 -26.74 -7.69 -7.80
CA GLY A 126 -27.22 -6.78 -6.78
C GLY A 126 -28.15 -5.66 -7.26
N GLY A 127 -28.66 -4.87 -6.33
CA GLY A 127 -29.33 -3.59 -6.53
C GLY A 127 -28.33 -2.43 -6.76
N THR A 128 -28.84 -1.21 -6.87
CA THR A 128 -28.01 -0.01 -7.13
C THR A 128 -27.16 0.41 -5.96
N ASP A 129 -27.42 -0.11 -4.79
CA ASP A 129 -26.84 0.25 -3.50
C ASP A 129 -26.14 -0.95 -2.79
N ASP A 130 -25.89 -2.04 -3.53
CA ASP A 130 -25.30 -3.26 -2.96
C ASP A 130 -23.78 -3.32 -3.07
N ASN A 131 -23.11 -2.27 -3.59
CA ASN A 131 -21.67 -2.18 -3.76
C ASN A 131 -21.07 -3.37 -4.54
N ILE A 132 -21.71 -3.75 -5.65
CA ILE A 132 -21.32 -4.91 -6.45
C ILE A 132 -20.77 -4.50 -7.82
N VAL A 133 -19.62 -5.07 -8.16
CA VAL A 133 -19.05 -5.01 -9.52
C VAL A 133 -19.52 -6.22 -10.30
N SER A 134 -20.12 -6.03 -11.49
CA SER A 134 -20.65 -7.10 -12.30
C SER A 134 -20.60 -6.80 -13.79
N GLN A 135 -20.78 -7.83 -14.61
CA GLN A 135 -20.95 -7.71 -16.06
C GLN A 135 -22.46 -7.65 -16.40
N ILE A 136 -22.78 -6.95 -17.48
CA ILE A 136 -24.12 -6.94 -18.12
C ILE A 136 -23.97 -7.18 -19.60
N ASP A 137 -25.01 -7.77 -20.21
CA ASP A 137 -25.02 -8.03 -21.64
C ASP A 137 -25.15 -6.73 -22.45
N GLY A 138 -24.43 -6.67 -23.56
CA GLY A 138 -24.55 -5.56 -24.52
C GLY A 138 -23.22 -4.96 -24.92
N GLY A 139 -23.26 -4.16 -25.99
CA GLY A 139 -22.07 -3.52 -26.58
C GLY A 139 -21.77 -2.12 -26.06
N GLY A 140 -22.52 -1.60 -25.09
CA GLY A 140 -22.26 -0.31 -24.43
C GLY A 140 -22.36 0.94 -25.32
N GLY A 141 -22.52 0.80 -26.64
CA GLY A 141 -22.59 1.95 -27.56
C GLY A 141 -21.34 2.83 -27.59
N GLY A 142 -20.17 2.25 -27.23
CA GLY A 142 -18.88 2.95 -27.08
C GLY A 142 -18.49 3.19 -25.62
N THR A 143 -19.36 2.86 -24.67
CA THR A 143 -19.07 2.87 -23.23
C THR A 143 -18.57 1.50 -22.82
N PHE A 144 -17.47 1.42 -22.08
CA PHE A 144 -16.88 0.17 -21.59
C PHE A 144 -17.56 -0.35 -20.32
N ALA A 145 -17.72 0.55 -19.37
CA ALA A 145 -18.37 0.31 -18.09
C ALA A 145 -19.06 1.59 -17.62
N PHE A 146 -19.82 1.50 -16.56
CA PHE A 146 -20.36 2.67 -15.88
C PHE A 146 -20.61 2.36 -14.39
N THR A 147 -20.51 3.39 -13.57
CA THR A 147 -20.90 3.36 -12.18
C THR A 147 -22.29 3.98 -12.04
N GLU A 148 -23.21 3.24 -11.46
CA GLU A 148 -24.47 3.81 -10.99
C GLU A 148 -24.13 4.74 -9.85
N LEU A 149 -24.49 6.02 -10.01
CA LEU A 149 -24.01 7.08 -9.13
C LEU A 149 -24.24 6.76 -7.66
N PRO A 150 -23.34 7.22 -6.78
CA PRO A 150 -23.51 7.08 -5.36
C PRO A 150 -24.85 7.68 -4.95
N ILE A 151 -25.67 6.85 -4.40
CA ILE A 151 -26.88 7.21 -3.70
C ILE A 151 -26.66 6.98 -2.22
N ASP A 152 -27.55 7.42 -1.37
CA ASP A 152 -27.37 7.44 0.09
C ASP A 152 -26.99 6.09 0.70
N ASN A 153 -27.20 4.98 -0.02
CA ASN A 153 -27.01 3.62 0.49
C ASN A 153 -25.80 2.87 -0.10
N GLY A 154 -25.17 3.37 -1.16
CA GLY A 154 -24.06 2.68 -1.83
C GLY A 154 -24.01 2.94 -3.33
N TRP A 155 -23.45 1.98 -4.07
CA TRP A 155 -23.12 2.12 -5.47
C TRP A 155 -23.11 0.75 -6.19
N ARG A 156 -23.01 0.74 -7.54
CA ARG A 156 -22.84 -0.46 -8.36
C ARG A 156 -22.07 -0.15 -9.63
N ILE A 157 -21.11 -1.02 -10.00
CA ILE A 157 -20.32 -0.91 -11.23
C ILE A 157 -20.74 -1.99 -12.22
N ARG A 158 -20.93 -1.61 -13.50
CA ARG A 158 -21.37 -2.48 -14.58
C ARG A 158 -20.43 -2.43 -15.76
N PHE A 159 -19.91 -3.57 -16.17
CA PHE A 159 -19.09 -3.76 -17.36
C PHE A 159 -19.94 -4.34 -18.50
N PHE A 160 -19.88 -3.76 -19.70
CA PHE A 160 -20.56 -4.32 -20.86
C PHE A 160 -19.79 -5.49 -21.46
N SER A 161 -20.40 -6.67 -21.56
CA SER A 161 -19.76 -7.89 -22.09
C SER A 161 -19.30 -7.72 -23.55
N GLY A 162 -20.11 -7.09 -24.39
CA GLY A 162 -19.80 -6.88 -25.80
C GLY A 162 -19.05 -5.59 -26.13
N ALA A 163 -18.58 -4.81 -25.14
CA ALA A 163 -17.88 -3.55 -25.38
C ALA A 163 -16.42 -3.74 -25.81
N ALA A 164 -15.78 -4.80 -25.36
CA ALA A 164 -14.35 -5.09 -25.61
C ALA A 164 -14.03 -6.57 -25.44
N LEU A 165 -12.84 -6.94 -25.91
CA LEU A 165 -12.14 -8.12 -25.37
C LEU A 165 -11.45 -7.63 -24.10
N TRP A 166 -11.87 -8.16 -22.97
CA TRP A 166 -11.37 -7.80 -21.66
C TRP A 166 -10.13 -8.61 -21.31
N ASP A 167 -9.11 -7.97 -20.84
CA ASP A 167 -7.86 -8.59 -20.47
C ASP A 167 -7.52 -8.24 -19.02
N ASP A 168 -7.25 -9.24 -18.22
CA ASP A 168 -6.96 -9.13 -16.80
C ASP A 168 -5.47 -9.32 -16.48
N ASN A 169 -4.57 -9.33 -17.49
CA ASN A 169 -3.16 -9.63 -17.32
C ASN A 169 -2.56 -8.90 -16.10
N PRO A 170 -2.30 -9.60 -14.98
CA PRO A 170 -1.90 -8.96 -13.73
C PRO A 170 -0.44 -8.49 -13.72
N PHE A 171 0.40 -8.98 -14.65
CA PHE A 171 1.85 -8.77 -14.64
C PHE A 171 2.42 -8.21 -15.95
N GLY A 172 1.56 -7.82 -16.88
CA GLY A 172 2.00 -7.33 -18.18
C GLY A 172 1.00 -6.40 -18.86
N PRO A 173 1.34 -5.89 -20.05
CA PRO A 173 0.40 -5.11 -20.82
C PRO A 173 -0.70 -6.01 -21.37
N PRO A 174 -1.96 -5.58 -21.36
CA PRO A 174 -3.09 -6.34 -21.87
C PRO A 174 -3.03 -6.48 -23.41
N SER A 175 -3.57 -7.57 -23.91
CA SER A 175 -3.80 -7.80 -25.34
C SER A 175 -5.11 -7.19 -25.84
N GLY A 176 -6.07 -6.99 -24.94
CA GLY A 176 -7.37 -6.36 -25.15
C GLY A 176 -7.50 -5.01 -24.46
N LYS A 177 -8.69 -4.75 -23.88
CA LYS A 177 -8.92 -3.63 -22.97
C LYS A 177 -8.63 -4.06 -21.55
N ASP A 178 -7.87 -3.26 -20.88
CA ASP A 178 -7.45 -3.50 -19.52
C ASP A 178 -8.62 -3.35 -18.54
N ILE A 179 -9.08 -4.47 -18.00
CA ILE A 179 -10.20 -4.45 -17.06
C ILE A 179 -9.81 -3.78 -15.74
N GLN A 180 -8.56 -3.92 -15.28
CA GLN A 180 -8.08 -3.24 -14.07
C GLN A 180 -8.11 -1.72 -14.26
N GLY A 181 -7.59 -1.19 -15.37
CA GLY A 181 -7.61 0.26 -15.63
C GLY A 181 -9.01 0.83 -15.72
N VAL A 182 -9.93 0.15 -16.41
CA VAL A 182 -11.35 0.57 -16.46
C VAL A 182 -11.99 0.49 -15.07
N ALA A 183 -11.73 -0.58 -14.30
CA ALA A 183 -12.24 -0.68 -12.93
C ALA A 183 -11.72 0.45 -12.03
N THR A 184 -10.43 0.82 -12.13
CA THR A 184 -9.88 1.95 -11.36
C THR A 184 -10.64 3.26 -11.66
N HIS A 185 -10.96 3.53 -12.93
CA HIS A 185 -11.79 4.66 -13.33
C HIS A 185 -13.20 4.60 -12.70
N GLU A 186 -13.88 3.46 -12.81
CA GLU A 186 -15.23 3.30 -12.29
C GLU A 186 -15.29 3.39 -10.75
N PHE A 187 -14.29 2.88 -10.06
CA PHE A 187 -14.17 3.07 -8.60
C PHE A 187 -14.00 4.54 -8.23
N GLY A 188 -13.33 5.34 -9.05
CA GLY A 188 -13.27 6.79 -8.88
C GLY A 188 -14.65 7.44 -8.91
N HIS A 189 -15.55 7.00 -9.80
CA HIS A 189 -16.95 7.43 -9.77
C HIS A 189 -17.67 6.96 -8.52
N ALA A 190 -17.47 5.71 -8.11
CA ALA A 190 -18.10 5.15 -6.91
C ALA A 190 -17.73 5.94 -5.64
N LEU A 191 -16.50 6.44 -5.53
CA LEU A 191 -16.08 7.26 -4.37
C LEU A 191 -16.48 8.74 -4.47
N GLY A 192 -17.03 9.19 -5.60
CA GLY A 192 -17.59 10.54 -5.74
C GLY A 192 -16.87 11.48 -6.70
N LEU A 193 -15.95 10.99 -7.54
CA LEU A 193 -15.27 11.80 -8.57
C LEU A 193 -16.01 11.74 -9.91
N ALA A 194 -16.23 12.89 -10.53
CA ALA A 194 -16.63 13.01 -11.92
C ALA A 194 -15.43 12.92 -12.86
N HIS A 195 -15.69 12.98 -14.17
CA HIS A 195 -14.62 13.00 -15.16
C HIS A 195 -13.70 14.20 -15.00
N SER A 196 -12.39 13.96 -15.16
CA SER A 196 -11.35 14.97 -15.19
C SER A 196 -10.99 15.37 -16.63
N LEU A 197 -10.65 16.64 -16.83
CA LEU A 197 -10.09 17.14 -18.09
C LEU A 197 -8.54 17.08 -18.12
N SER A 198 -7.91 16.71 -17.02
CA SER A 198 -6.45 16.61 -16.91
C SER A 198 -5.91 15.54 -17.87
N PRO A 199 -4.92 15.87 -18.71
CA PRO A 199 -4.30 14.86 -19.58
C PRO A 199 -3.59 13.78 -18.76
N GLY A 200 -3.96 12.53 -18.98
CA GLY A 200 -3.38 11.38 -18.28
C GLY A 200 -4.09 10.98 -16.98
N ALA A 201 -5.09 11.77 -16.52
CA ALA A 201 -5.89 11.39 -15.36
C ALA A 201 -6.61 10.06 -15.60
N THR A 202 -6.69 9.26 -14.53
CA THR A 202 -7.48 8.02 -14.51
C THR A 202 -8.96 8.33 -14.74
N MET A 203 -9.45 9.46 -14.19
CA MET A 203 -10.85 9.92 -14.36
C MET A 203 -11.13 10.60 -15.70
N ARG A 204 -10.27 10.46 -16.72
CA ARG A 204 -10.51 11.06 -18.03
C ARG A 204 -11.56 10.26 -18.83
N PRO A 205 -12.62 10.93 -19.42
CA PRO A 205 -13.75 10.24 -20.06
C PRO A 205 -13.39 9.57 -21.39
N ASN A 206 -12.40 10.08 -22.12
CA ASN A 206 -12.02 9.60 -23.44
C ASN A 206 -10.73 8.77 -23.37
N ALA A 207 -10.89 7.52 -23.03
CA ALA A 207 -9.81 6.57 -22.92
C ALA A 207 -9.44 5.97 -24.29
N THR A 208 -8.15 5.94 -24.63
CA THR A 208 -7.62 5.38 -25.87
C THR A 208 -6.54 4.33 -25.61
N GLY A 209 -6.31 3.44 -26.56
CA GLY A 209 -5.32 2.37 -26.41
C GLY A 209 -5.80 1.21 -25.54
N THR A 210 -4.89 0.57 -24.85
CA THR A 210 -5.17 -0.59 -23.99
C THR A 210 -5.69 -0.21 -22.60
N LEU A 211 -5.57 1.04 -22.19
CA LEU A 211 -6.01 1.62 -20.91
C LEU A 211 -5.16 1.28 -19.68
N THR A 212 -4.00 0.66 -19.87
CA THR A 212 -3.08 0.30 -18.76
C THR A 212 -2.64 1.51 -17.92
N TYR A 213 -2.55 2.70 -18.52
CA TYR A 213 -2.20 3.91 -17.80
C TYR A 213 -3.21 4.29 -16.71
N MET A 214 -4.46 3.81 -16.82
CA MET A 214 -5.51 4.07 -15.84
C MET A 214 -5.39 3.18 -14.59
N ARG A 215 -4.46 2.23 -14.56
CA ARG A 215 -4.21 1.40 -13.37
C ARG A 215 -3.66 2.20 -12.20
N SER A 216 -2.89 3.27 -12.47
CA SER A 216 -2.29 4.13 -11.45
C SER A 216 -2.96 5.50 -11.44
N LEU A 217 -3.19 6.04 -10.24
CA LEU A 217 -3.79 7.35 -10.09
C LEU A 217 -2.84 8.46 -10.57
N HIS A 218 -3.39 9.39 -11.32
CA HIS A 218 -2.70 10.64 -11.66
C HIS A 218 -2.76 11.61 -10.46
N PRO A 219 -1.82 12.55 -10.29
CA PRO A 219 -1.88 13.56 -9.23
C PRO A 219 -3.23 14.28 -9.10
N ASP A 220 -3.91 14.56 -10.20
CA ASP A 220 -5.24 15.15 -10.22
C ASP A 220 -6.31 14.26 -9.55
N ASP A 221 -6.24 12.95 -9.76
CA ASP A 221 -7.14 11.98 -9.13
C ASP A 221 -6.86 11.86 -7.62
N ILE A 222 -5.59 11.91 -7.24
CA ILE A 222 -5.14 11.92 -5.84
C ILE A 222 -5.62 13.18 -5.12
N ASP A 223 -5.43 14.34 -5.74
CA ASP A 223 -5.91 15.62 -5.20
C ASP A 223 -7.45 15.57 -5.00
N GLY A 224 -8.16 14.96 -5.95
CA GLY A 224 -9.60 14.77 -5.88
C GLY A 224 -10.05 13.90 -4.71
N VAL A 225 -9.50 12.72 -4.53
CA VAL A 225 -9.89 11.84 -3.42
C VAL A 225 -9.48 12.42 -2.06
N GLN A 226 -8.34 13.11 -1.98
CA GLN A 226 -7.92 13.81 -0.76
C GLN A 226 -8.81 15.01 -0.44
N ALA A 227 -9.34 15.71 -1.43
CA ALA A 227 -10.29 16.80 -1.21
C ALA A 227 -11.64 16.27 -0.70
N LEU A 228 -12.08 15.07 -1.14
CA LEU A 228 -13.34 14.47 -0.71
C LEU A 228 -13.26 13.86 0.70
N TYR A 229 -12.16 13.19 1.03
CA TYR A 229 -12.04 12.38 2.26
C TYR A 229 -10.98 12.87 3.24
N GLY A 230 -10.26 13.95 2.91
CA GLY A 230 -9.11 14.42 3.66
C GLY A 230 -7.85 13.60 3.39
N GLN A 231 -6.69 14.21 3.57
CA GLN A 231 -5.41 13.50 3.52
C GLN A 231 -5.34 12.43 4.60
N ARG A 232 -4.59 11.36 4.35
CA ARG A 232 -4.38 10.27 5.33
C ARG A 232 -3.93 10.85 6.67
N SER A 233 -4.73 10.61 7.69
CA SER A 233 -4.42 11.03 9.05
C SER A 233 -3.30 10.14 9.64
N PRO A 234 -2.31 10.72 10.33
CA PRO A 234 -1.34 9.93 11.07
C PRO A 234 -1.95 9.19 12.28
N GLN A 235 -3.17 9.54 12.69
CA GLN A 235 -3.92 8.83 13.73
C GLN A 235 -4.87 7.76 13.19
N LYS A 236 -4.96 7.59 11.85
CA LYS A 236 -5.72 6.50 11.24
C LYS A 236 -5.19 5.16 11.76
N PRO A 237 -6.05 4.22 12.22
CA PRO A 237 -5.58 2.90 12.60
C PRO A 237 -4.87 2.23 11.42
N HIS A 238 -3.83 1.49 11.71
CA HIS A 238 -3.01 0.82 10.71
C HIS A 238 -2.76 -0.62 11.12
N ILE A 239 -3.03 -1.56 10.22
CA ILE A 239 -2.70 -2.98 10.38
C ILE A 239 -1.36 -3.24 9.71
N GLU A 240 -0.38 -3.71 10.48
CA GLU A 240 0.92 -4.14 9.96
C GLU A 240 0.95 -5.64 9.67
N SER A 241 0.26 -6.43 10.48
CA SER A 241 0.18 -7.89 10.32
C SER A 241 -0.88 -8.51 11.22
N TYR A 242 -1.03 -9.84 11.11
CA TYR A 242 -1.78 -10.64 12.08
C TYR A 242 -1.03 -11.92 12.40
N GLU A 243 -1.43 -12.60 13.46
CA GLU A 243 -0.94 -13.91 13.89
C GLU A 243 -2.12 -14.82 14.17
N LEU A 244 -2.17 -15.96 13.49
CA LEU A 244 -3.16 -16.99 13.80
C LEU A 244 -2.66 -17.81 15.00
N GLY A 245 -3.49 -17.93 16.01
CA GLY A 245 -3.20 -18.71 17.21
C GLY A 245 -3.95 -20.04 17.25
N ASP A 246 -3.55 -20.89 18.19
CA ASP A 246 -4.21 -22.15 18.43
C ASP A 246 -5.69 -21.94 18.81
N GLY A 247 -6.56 -22.89 18.42
CA GLY A 247 -7.96 -22.87 18.79
C GLY A 247 -8.84 -21.86 18.05
N GLY A 248 -8.35 -21.31 16.91
CA GLY A 248 -9.11 -20.36 16.11
C GLY A 248 -9.11 -18.94 16.69
N SER A 249 -8.01 -18.53 17.32
CA SER A 249 -7.77 -17.15 17.72
C SER A 249 -6.96 -16.40 16.67
N ILE A 250 -7.05 -15.08 16.67
CA ILE A 250 -6.23 -14.19 15.86
C ILE A 250 -5.78 -12.99 16.70
N ALA A 251 -4.53 -12.59 16.51
CA ALA A 251 -4.00 -11.33 17.00
C ALA A 251 -3.74 -10.41 15.81
N ILE A 252 -4.34 -9.23 15.80
CA ILE A 252 -4.08 -8.18 14.82
C ILE A 252 -3.04 -7.24 15.41
N LEU A 253 -1.96 -6.99 14.67
CA LEU A 253 -0.85 -6.16 15.07
C LEU A 253 -0.81 -4.90 14.21
N GLY A 254 -0.48 -3.76 14.83
CA GLY A 254 -0.44 -2.49 14.11
C GLY A 254 -0.35 -1.30 15.05
N GLU A 255 -0.97 -0.19 14.65
CA GLU A 255 -0.89 1.08 15.36
C GLU A 255 -2.26 1.77 15.44
N ASN A 256 -2.40 2.68 16.40
CA ASN A 256 -3.55 3.57 16.57
C ASN A 256 -4.89 2.84 16.77
N PHE A 257 -4.90 1.62 17.29
CA PHE A 257 -6.14 0.97 17.71
C PHE A 257 -6.71 1.66 18.94
N ALA A 258 -8.02 1.87 18.98
CA ALA A 258 -8.67 2.50 20.13
C ALA A 258 -8.51 1.62 21.37
N PRO A 259 -8.36 2.19 22.59
CA PRO A 259 -8.28 1.41 23.81
C PRO A 259 -9.46 0.45 23.97
N THR A 260 -10.65 0.86 23.53
CA THR A 260 -11.89 0.07 23.61
C THR A 260 -12.78 0.28 22.40
N GLY A 261 -13.64 -0.68 22.11
CA GLY A 261 -14.73 -0.52 21.14
C GLY A 261 -14.31 -0.71 19.68
N ASN A 262 -13.17 -1.34 19.40
CA ASN A 262 -12.78 -1.66 18.04
C ASN A 262 -13.70 -2.71 17.43
N LEU A 263 -14.12 -2.52 16.20
CA LEU A 263 -14.77 -3.52 15.36
C LEU A 263 -13.77 -4.06 14.34
N VAL A 264 -13.75 -5.35 14.15
CA VAL A 264 -12.91 -5.99 13.15
C VAL A 264 -13.79 -6.59 12.07
N TRP A 265 -13.57 -6.22 10.83
CA TRP A 265 -14.27 -6.74 9.67
C TRP A 265 -13.40 -7.76 8.96
N PHE A 266 -14.01 -8.87 8.58
CA PHE A 266 -13.38 -9.92 7.80
C PHE A 266 -14.18 -10.17 6.53
N THR A 267 -13.51 -10.54 5.45
CA THR A 267 -14.18 -11.05 4.27
C THR A 267 -14.89 -12.36 4.60
N PRO A 268 -16.21 -12.51 4.35
CA PRO A 268 -16.89 -13.78 4.50
C PRO A 268 -16.40 -14.82 3.48
N ALA A 269 -16.25 -16.09 3.90
CA ALA A 269 -15.96 -17.20 3.00
C ALA A 269 -17.14 -17.54 2.07
N ALA A 270 -18.35 -17.25 2.53
CA ALA A 270 -19.55 -17.45 1.73
C ALA A 270 -19.81 -16.27 0.80
N MET A 271 -20.30 -16.57 -0.40
CA MET A 271 -20.88 -15.54 -1.28
C MET A 271 -22.15 -14.98 -0.65
N GLY A 272 -22.47 -13.71 -0.96
CA GLY A 272 -23.65 -13.08 -0.41
C GLY A 272 -23.85 -11.62 -0.83
N ASP A 273 -24.42 -10.85 0.05
CA ASP A 273 -24.91 -9.49 -0.18
C ASP A 273 -23.84 -8.38 0.01
N GLY A 274 -22.63 -8.73 0.42
CA GLY A 274 -21.58 -7.76 0.64
C GLY A 274 -21.41 -7.30 2.09
N THR A 275 -22.29 -7.70 3.00
CA THR A 275 -22.15 -7.32 4.41
C THR A 275 -20.88 -7.93 5.03
N PRO A 276 -20.00 -7.12 5.62
CA PRO A 276 -18.80 -7.61 6.29
C PRO A 276 -19.12 -8.56 7.44
N LEU A 277 -18.29 -9.59 7.62
CA LEU A 277 -18.31 -10.42 8.81
C LEU A 277 -17.64 -9.64 9.96
N GLN A 278 -18.44 -9.12 10.89
CA GLN A 278 -17.95 -8.27 11.98
C GLN A 278 -17.69 -9.05 13.25
N ALA A 279 -16.59 -8.77 13.91
CA ALA A 279 -16.26 -9.19 15.27
C ALA A 279 -16.05 -7.97 16.18
N GLY A 280 -16.41 -8.12 17.45
CA GLY A 280 -16.29 -7.05 18.44
C GLY A 280 -17.64 -6.57 18.96
N PRO A 281 -17.67 -5.46 19.74
CA PRO A 281 -16.52 -4.60 20.05
C PRO A 281 -15.45 -5.30 20.90
N VAL A 282 -14.18 -5.02 20.62
CA VAL A 282 -13.01 -5.57 21.31
C VAL A 282 -12.06 -4.44 21.74
N ASP A 283 -11.33 -4.70 22.82
CA ASP A 283 -10.35 -3.77 23.35
C ASP A 283 -8.97 -4.04 22.72
N SER A 284 -8.16 -3.00 22.57
CA SER A 284 -6.76 -3.16 22.23
C SER A 284 -5.87 -3.30 23.46
N SER A 285 -4.71 -3.88 23.28
CA SER A 285 -3.66 -4.03 24.27
C SER A 285 -2.35 -3.38 23.81
N ALA A 286 -1.30 -3.46 24.61
CA ALA A 286 0.03 -2.94 24.30
C ALA A 286 0.05 -1.49 23.82
N GLY A 287 -0.81 -0.63 24.38
CA GLY A 287 -0.86 0.79 24.01
C GLY A 287 -1.49 1.08 22.65
N GLY A 288 -2.42 0.23 22.21
CA GLY A 288 -3.11 0.42 20.92
C GLY A 288 -2.42 -0.25 19.74
N THR A 289 -1.54 -1.23 19.99
CA THR A 289 -0.79 -1.91 18.93
C THR A 289 -1.20 -3.38 18.72
N ARG A 290 -2.12 -3.90 19.52
CA ARG A 290 -2.56 -5.30 19.44
C ARG A 290 -4.04 -5.46 19.77
N ILE A 291 -4.73 -6.23 18.97
CA ILE A 291 -6.11 -6.70 19.22
C ILE A 291 -6.10 -8.23 19.17
N ASP A 292 -6.53 -8.87 20.27
CA ASP A 292 -6.69 -10.32 20.35
C ASP A 292 -8.18 -10.66 20.33
N LEU A 293 -8.59 -11.57 19.44
CA LEU A 293 -9.99 -12.00 19.34
C LEU A 293 -10.11 -13.45 18.86
N ALA A 294 -11.28 -14.04 19.02
CA ALA A 294 -11.62 -15.28 18.35
C ALA A 294 -11.86 -14.99 16.86
N LEU A 295 -11.23 -15.75 15.96
CA LEU A 295 -11.49 -15.67 14.53
C LEU A 295 -12.96 -16.06 14.27
N PRO A 296 -13.78 -15.20 13.65
CA PRO A 296 -15.17 -15.51 13.38
C PRO A 296 -15.34 -16.74 12.49
N ALA A 297 -16.27 -17.61 12.85
CA ALA A 297 -16.63 -18.72 11.98
C ALA A 297 -17.14 -18.19 10.64
N GLY A 298 -16.58 -18.69 9.54
CA GLY A 298 -16.93 -18.22 8.21
C GLY A 298 -16.06 -17.08 7.68
N ALA A 299 -15.01 -16.66 8.38
CA ALA A 299 -13.99 -15.79 7.79
C ALA A 299 -13.30 -16.49 6.62
N GLY A 300 -13.15 -15.79 5.51
CA GLY A 300 -12.57 -16.25 4.24
C GLY A 300 -11.36 -15.45 3.82
N GLN A 301 -10.77 -15.85 2.72
CA GLN A 301 -9.69 -15.10 2.08
C GLN A 301 -10.20 -13.77 1.54
N GLY A 302 -9.46 -12.69 1.78
CA GLY A 302 -9.87 -11.35 1.37
C GLY A 302 -9.17 -10.25 2.15
N ASP A 303 -9.94 -9.33 2.72
CA ASP A 303 -9.46 -8.24 3.55
C ASP A 303 -9.81 -8.43 5.03
N VAL A 304 -8.94 -7.92 5.89
CA VAL A 304 -9.24 -7.59 7.27
C VAL A 304 -9.03 -6.09 7.49
N VAL A 305 -9.96 -5.45 8.19
CA VAL A 305 -9.85 -4.04 8.60
C VAL A 305 -10.26 -3.86 10.05
N VAL A 306 -9.70 -2.85 10.70
CA VAL A 306 -10.09 -2.41 12.04
C VAL A 306 -10.82 -1.07 11.91
N ARG A 307 -12.03 -1.01 12.47
CA ARG A 307 -12.81 0.21 12.63
C ARG A 307 -12.77 0.64 14.09
N VAL A 308 -12.11 1.76 14.36
CA VAL A 308 -12.12 2.37 15.71
C VAL A 308 -13.41 3.19 15.90
N PRO A 309 -13.82 3.51 17.15
CA PRO A 309 -14.94 4.41 17.39
C PRO A 309 -14.74 5.76 16.69
N GLY A 310 -15.73 6.17 15.91
CA GLY A 310 -15.71 7.40 15.11
C GLY A 310 -16.59 7.26 13.88
N SER A 311 -16.81 8.38 13.20
CA SER A 311 -17.65 8.45 12.00
C SER A 311 -16.94 9.03 10.78
N ASP A 312 -15.72 9.55 10.93
CA ASP A 312 -14.94 10.07 9.81
C ASP A 312 -14.14 8.95 9.10
N GLY A 313 -13.63 9.24 7.92
CA GLY A 313 -12.88 8.28 7.13
C GLY A 313 -11.60 7.76 7.80
N ALA A 314 -11.04 8.52 8.74
CA ALA A 314 -9.86 8.10 9.49
C ALA A 314 -10.16 7.02 10.54
N ALA A 315 -11.43 6.71 10.82
CA ALA A 315 -11.80 5.67 11.76
C ALA A 315 -11.66 4.23 11.20
N LEU A 316 -11.43 4.06 9.90
CA LEU A 316 -11.20 2.76 9.27
C LEU A 316 -9.71 2.58 8.93
N SER A 317 -9.11 1.44 9.29
CA SER A 317 -7.71 1.12 8.96
C SER A 317 -7.48 0.95 7.45
N ASN A 318 -6.22 0.74 7.05
CA ASN A 318 -5.92 0.13 5.76
C ASN A 318 -6.62 -1.23 5.63
N ALA A 319 -6.98 -1.60 4.40
CA ALA A 319 -7.43 -2.95 4.06
C ALA A 319 -6.19 -3.84 3.96
N PHE A 320 -6.07 -4.81 4.89
CA PHE A 320 -4.91 -5.69 4.97
C PHE A 320 -5.25 -7.08 4.41
N PRO A 321 -4.37 -7.67 3.56
CA PRO A 321 -4.57 -9.02 3.03
C PRO A 321 -4.78 -10.04 4.13
N PHE A 322 -5.83 -10.85 4.03
CA PHE A 322 -6.18 -11.82 5.05
C PHE A 322 -6.45 -13.21 4.47
N ASP A 323 -5.79 -14.21 5.04
CA ASP A 323 -6.04 -15.63 4.79
C ASP A 323 -6.23 -16.34 6.15
N PRO A 324 -7.41 -16.96 6.41
CA PRO A 324 -7.66 -17.61 7.70
C PRO A 324 -6.87 -18.90 7.91
N THR A 325 -6.10 -19.35 6.92
CA THR A 325 -5.36 -20.61 6.96
C THR A 325 -3.86 -20.46 7.15
N GLN A 326 -3.34 -19.24 7.06
CA GLN A 326 -1.90 -18.97 7.14
C GLN A 326 -1.60 -17.58 7.67
N ASP A 327 -0.47 -17.43 8.35
CA ASP A 327 0.05 -16.12 8.71
C ASP A 327 0.41 -15.29 7.48
N PRO A 328 0.29 -13.96 7.55
CA PRO A 328 0.57 -13.10 6.41
C PRO A 328 2.04 -13.16 5.99
N CYS A 329 2.26 -12.96 4.71
CA CYS A 329 3.57 -12.71 4.16
C CYS A 329 4.06 -11.35 4.65
N ARG A 330 4.81 -11.35 5.73
CA ARG A 330 5.33 -10.11 6.32
C ARG A 330 6.42 -9.51 5.44
N ILE A 331 6.38 -8.20 5.28
CA ILE A 331 7.48 -7.46 4.65
C ILE A 331 8.74 -7.70 5.46
N PRO A 332 9.88 -7.99 4.80
CA PRO A 332 11.15 -8.03 5.50
C PRO A 332 11.40 -6.72 6.25
N SER A 333 11.97 -6.79 7.43
CA SER A 333 12.24 -5.61 8.25
C SER A 333 13.69 -5.55 8.69
N SER A 334 14.26 -4.34 8.66
CA SER A 334 15.61 -4.09 9.19
C SER A 334 15.57 -3.96 10.69
N PHE A 335 16.63 -4.44 11.36
CA PHE A 335 16.81 -4.32 12.81
C PHE A 335 18.29 -4.21 13.17
N GLY A 336 18.55 -3.80 14.41
CA GLY A 336 19.92 -3.65 14.92
C GLY A 336 20.71 -2.55 14.21
N VAL A 337 22.04 -2.59 14.35
CA VAL A 337 22.92 -1.54 13.84
C VAL A 337 24.04 -2.12 12.99
N ALA A 338 24.38 -1.42 11.92
CA ALA A 338 25.56 -1.72 11.12
C ALA A 338 26.83 -1.17 11.80
N LYS A 339 27.96 -1.83 11.57
CA LYS A 339 29.28 -1.33 11.96
C LYS A 339 29.75 -0.29 10.94
N THR A 340 30.25 0.85 11.41
CA THR A 340 30.92 1.83 10.56
C THR A 340 32.15 1.21 9.87
N THR A 341 32.21 1.28 8.56
CA THR A 341 33.36 0.77 7.76
C THR A 341 34.58 1.66 7.91
N SER A 342 35.73 1.15 7.49
CA SER A 342 36.99 1.91 7.46
C SER A 342 36.90 3.19 6.58
N THR A 343 35.95 3.26 5.67
CA THR A 343 35.68 4.44 4.82
C THR A 343 34.64 5.41 5.42
N GLY A 344 34.13 5.10 6.62
CA GLY A 344 33.16 5.96 7.32
C GLY A 344 31.70 5.73 6.95
N GLY A 345 31.39 4.81 6.02
CA GLY A 345 30.03 4.44 5.63
C GLY A 345 29.43 3.31 6.47
N LEU A 346 28.18 3.00 6.23
CA LEU A 346 27.49 1.83 6.76
C LEU A 346 27.16 0.86 5.63
N VAL A 347 27.17 -0.45 5.93
CA VAL A 347 26.63 -1.45 5.00
C VAL A 347 25.28 -1.88 5.50
N GLU A 348 24.23 -1.57 4.73
CA GLU A 348 22.85 -1.88 5.10
C GLU A 348 22.28 -2.98 4.19
N LEU A 349 21.58 -3.93 4.83
CA LEU A 349 20.79 -4.93 4.13
C LEU A 349 19.40 -4.34 3.81
N SER A 350 19.01 -4.54 2.57
CA SER A 350 17.68 -4.30 2.03
C SER A 350 17.23 -5.51 1.21
N TRP A 351 16.11 -5.41 0.53
CA TRP A 351 15.56 -6.55 -0.25
C TRP A 351 14.88 -6.07 -1.53
N ALA A 352 14.67 -7.02 -2.45
CA ALA A 352 13.81 -6.88 -3.61
C ALA A 352 13.10 -8.21 -3.86
N GLY A 353 11.93 -8.17 -4.49
CA GLY A 353 11.08 -9.34 -4.69
C GLY A 353 10.33 -9.76 -3.42
N PHE A 354 9.49 -10.79 -3.55
CA PHE A 354 8.71 -11.33 -2.43
C PHE A 354 9.41 -12.52 -1.77
N PRO A 355 9.38 -12.62 -0.43
CA PRO A 355 9.85 -13.80 0.27
C PRO A 355 8.84 -14.97 0.16
N SER A 356 8.31 -15.25 -1.04
CA SER A 356 7.28 -16.24 -1.35
C SER A 356 7.81 -17.34 -2.27
N ALA A 357 7.41 -18.58 -2.00
CA ALA A 357 7.72 -19.73 -2.86
C ALA A 357 7.01 -19.63 -4.22
N THR A 358 5.87 -18.95 -4.29
CA THR A 358 5.10 -18.75 -5.51
C THR A 358 5.84 -17.85 -6.51
N THR A 359 6.35 -16.70 -6.07
CA THR A 359 7.11 -15.79 -6.94
C THR A 359 8.56 -16.21 -7.10
N ASN A 360 9.16 -16.74 -6.04
CA ASN A 360 10.54 -17.23 -5.96
C ASN A 360 11.59 -16.26 -6.56
N ASP A 361 11.35 -14.96 -6.39
CA ASP A 361 12.17 -13.87 -6.93
C ASP A 361 12.90 -13.06 -5.85
N PHE A 362 12.80 -13.50 -4.59
CA PHE A 362 13.33 -12.80 -3.43
C PHE A 362 14.85 -12.67 -3.45
N ARG A 363 15.33 -11.46 -3.26
CA ARG A 363 16.75 -11.11 -3.22
C ARG A 363 17.06 -10.27 -1.99
N ILE A 364 18.21 -10.55 -1.39
CA ILE A 364 18.81 -9.67 -0.37
C ILE A 364 19.86 -8.81 -1.06
N LEU A 365 19.77 -7.50 -0.81
CA LEU A 365 20.71 -6.50 -1.30
C LEU A 365 21.57 -6.00 -0.13
N ALA A 366 22.79 -5.58 -0.43
CA ALA A 366 23.67 -4.89 0.51
C ALA A 366 24.31 -3.71 -0.21
N GLU A 367 24.28 -2.53 0.37
CA GLU A 367 24.82 -1.30 -0.21
C GLU A 367 25.87 -0.68 0.73
N GLY A 368 26.82 0.06 0.16
CA GLY A 368 27.88 0.74 0.89
C GLY A 368 29.08 -0.15 1.24
N GLY A 369 29.19 -1.34 0.65
CA GLY A 369 30.29 -2.27 0.91
C GLY A 369 31.59 -1.94 0.19
N PRO A 370 32.73 -2.52 0.64
CA PRO A 370 34.00 -2.35 -0.05
C PRO A 370 33.93 -2.92 -1.48
N PRO A 371 34.38 -2.15 -2.51
CA PRO A 371 34.32 -2.61 -3.89
C PRO A 371 34.97 -3.97 -4.11
N ASN A 372 34.30 -4.84 -4.84
CA ASN A 372 34.72 -6.20 -5.19
C ASN A 372 34.95 -7.18 -4.01
N ALA A 373 34.67 -6.78 -2.77
CA ALA A 373 34.78 -7.66 -1.61
C ALA A 373 33.77 -8.79 -1.65
N LEU A 374 34.13 -9.93 -1.08
CA LEU A 374 33.25 -11.08 -0.92
C LEU A 374 32.82 -11.19 0.55
N GLY A 375 31.53 -10.97 0.81
CA GLY A 375 30.93 -11.14 2.12
C GLY A 375 30.25 -12.50 2.27
N VAL A 376 29.93 -12.84 3.49
CA VAL A 376 29.19 -14.03 3.87
C VAL A 376 27.89 -13.62 4.53
N LEU A 377 26.79 -13.85 3.86
CA LEU A 377 25.46 -13.74 4.44
C LEU A 377 25.24 -14.94 5.36
N PHE A 378 24.90 -14.70 6.61
CA PHE A 378 24.56 -15.73 7.58
C PHE A 378 23.23 -15.41 8.25
N TYR A 379 22.64 -16.41 8.88
CA TYR A 379 21.37 -16.24 9.59
C TYR A 379 21.35 -17.00 10.92
N GLY A 380 20.45 -16.57 11.78
CA GLY A 380 20.09 -17.21 13.05
C GLY A 380 18.58 -17.19 13.28
N SER A 381 18.17 -17.55 14.50
CA SER A 381 16.77 -17.75 14.87
C SER A 381 16.16 -16.65 15.74
N ALA A 382 16.98 -15.76 16.27
CA ALA A 382 16.51 -14.66 17.13
C ALA A 382 17.38 -13.41 16.95
N GLU A 383 16.84 -12.26 17.33
CA GLU A 383 17.60 -11.03 17.43
C GLU A 383 18.57 -11.07 18.60
N ALA A 384 19.66 -10.35 18.45
CA ALA A 384 20.68 -10.21 19.48
C ALA A 384 21.34 -8.83 19.41
N SER A 385 22.09 -8.49 20.43
CA SER A 385 22.99 -7.34 20.46
C SER A 385 24.28 -7.76 21.16
N ILE A 386 25.11 -8.53 20.41
CA ILE A 386 26.32 -9.12 20.97
C ILE A 386 27.55 -8.36 20.46
N PRO A 387 28.37 -7.73 21.32
CA PRO A 387 29.60 -7.09 20.87
C PRO A 387 30.52 -8.08 20.15
N PHE A 388 30.98 -7.73 18.95
CA PHE A 388 31.82 -8.59 18.15
C PHE A 388 32.73 -7.76 17.22
N MET A 389 34.04 -7.92 17.35
CA MET A 389 35.07 -7.30 16.50
C MET A 389 34.82 -5.80 16.23
N GLY A 390 34.53 -5.04 17.27
CA GLY A 390 34.28 -3.61 17.20
C GLY A 390 32.93 -3.21 16.61
N GLY A 391 32.03 -4.15 16.36
CA GLY A 391 30.63 -3.97 15.95
C GLY A 391 29.68 -4.82 16.77
N THR A 392 28.51 -5.14 16.22
CA THR A 392 27.44 -5.89 16.89
C THR A 392 26.99 -7.05 16.00
N LEU A 393 26.95 -8.26 16.58
CA LEU A 393 26.14 -9.32 16.01
C LEU A 393 24.70 -9.07 16.41
N ASN A 394 23.89 -8.74 15.41
CA ASN A 394 22.47 -8.46 15.57
C ASN A 394 21.61 -9.74 15.59
N VAL A 395 22.21 -10.88 15.30
CA VAL A 395 21.56 -12.18 15.18
C VAL A 395 22.14 -13.14 16.22
N ALA A 396 21.27 -13.91 16.89
CA ALA A 396 21.67 -14.95 17.84
C ALA A 396 21.98 -16.27 17.12
N GLY A 397 22.95 -17.03 17.68
CA GLY A 397 23.28 -18.39 17.23
C GLY A 397 22.18 -19.43 17.56
N PRO A 398 22.23 -20.62 16.97
CA PRO A 398 23.32 -21.13 16.13
C PRO A 398 23.36 -20.51 14.74
N TYR A 399 24.51 -19.99 14.34
CA TYR A 399 24.68 -19.35 13.04
C TYR A 399 24.76 -20.37 11.92
N ARG A 400 24.10 -20.06 10.81
CA ARG A 400 24.19 -20.82 9.55
C ARG A 400 24.57 -19.89 8.41
N ARG A 401 25.52 -20.30 7.59
CA ARG A 401 25.86 -19.59 6.36
C ARG A 401 24.72 -19.78 5.37
N ALA A 402 24.26 -18.66 4.77
CA ALA A 402 23.28 -18.69 3.71
C ALA A 402 23.98 -18.73 2.34
N PHE A 403 24.37 -17.56 1.84
CA PHE A 403 24.99 -17.43 0.51
C PHE A 403 26.18 -16.48 0.54
N PRO A 404 27.16 -16.64 -0.34
CA PRO A 404 28.15 -15.59 -0.59
C PRO A 404 27.46 -14.39 -1.25
N LEU A 405 27.86 -13.18 -0.85
CA LEU A 405 27.41 -11.94 -1.46
C LEU A 405 28.65 -11.16 -1.90
N ARG A 406 28.76 -10.93 -3.21
CA ARG A 406 29.88 -10.17 -3.77
C ARG A 406 29.44 -8.74 -4.08
N PHE A 407 30.18 -7.77 -3.56
CA PHE A 407 30.00 -6.37 -3.95
C PHE A 407 30.58 -6.13 -5.34
N ASN A 408 29.90 -5.32 -6.14
CA ASN A 408 30.40 -4.82 -7.39
C ASN A 408 31.35 -3.62 -7.17
N PHE A 409 31.78 -2.97 -8.23
CA PHE A 409 32.68 -1.81 -8.15
C PHE A 409 32.04 -0.56 -7.52
N LEU A 410 30.68 -0.51 -7.42
CA LEU A 410 29.91 0.54 -6.75
C LEU A 410 29.65 0.23 -5.28
N GLY A 411 30.13 -0.91 -4.76
CA GLY A 411 29.86 -1.33 -3.39
C GLY A 411 28.43 -1.89 -3.17
N ILE A 412 27.77 -2.33 -4.24
CA ILE A 412 26.44 -2.94 -4.21
C ILE A 412 26.56 -4.43 -4.44
N GLY A 413 25.98 -5.22 -3.55
CA GLY A 413 25.92 -6.68 -3.65
C GLY A 413 24.47 -7.17 -3.63
N THR A 414 24.19 -8.25 -4.34
CA THR A 414 22.87 -8.91 -4.33
C THR A 414 23.03 -10.42 -4.34
N THR A 415 22.13 -11.11 -3.68
CA THR A 415 22.04 -12.57 -3.72
C THR A 415 20.58 -13.01 -3.71
N THR A 416 20.21 -13.95 -4.60
CA THR A 416 18.88 -14.55 -4.63
C THR A 416 18.77 -15.61 -3.55
N ILE A 417 17.67 -15.63 -2.83
CA ILE A 417 17.33 -16.64 -1.84
C ILE A 417 16.28 -17.57 -2.47
N PRO A 418 16.64 -18.75 -2.94
CA PRO A 418 15.67 -19.72 -3.42
C PRO A 418 14.72 -20.12 -2.29
N ILE A 419 13.41 -20.04 -2.53
CA ILE A 419 12.40 -20.36 -1.53
C ILE A 419 11.73 -21.66 -1.93
N ASP A 420 11.93 -22.68 -1.14
CA ASP A 420 11.29 -23.98 -1.30
C ASP A 420 10.31 -24.26 -0.14
N ALA A 421 9.55 -25.32 -0.25
CA ALA A 421 8.55 -25.71 0.75
C ALA A 421 9.13 -25.87 2.17
N THR A 422 10.45 -26.06 2.32
CA THR A 422 11.07 -26.20 3.66
C THR A 422 11.31 -24.86 4.34
N LEU A 423 11.28 -23.77 3.58
CA LEU A 423 11.39 -22.41 4.08
C LEU A 423 10.03 -21.78 4.41
N VAL A 424 8.98 -22.18 3.71
CA VAL A 424 7.63 -21.66 3.93
C VAL A 424 7.23 -21.78 5.41
N GLY A 425 6.69 -20.70 5.97
CA GLY A 425 6.32 -20.59 7.38
C GLY A 425 7.51 -20.41 8.34
N ARG A 426 8.72 -20.17 7.83
CA ARG A 426 9.90 -19.95 8.67
C ARG A 426 10.34 -18.50 8.61
N THR A 427 10.80 -18.02 9.77
CA THR A 427 11.49 -16.73 9.89
C THR A 427 13.00 -16.97 9.94
N ARG A 428 13.75 -16.18 9.17
CA ARG A 428 15.21 -16.10 9.28
C ARG A 428 15.64 -14.67 9.51
N LEU A 429 16.63 -14.52 10.39
CA LEU A 429 17.25 -13.23 10.67
C LEU A 429 18.64 -13.25 10.06
N TYR A 430 18.85 -12.41 9.04
CA TYR A 430 20.09 -12.34 8.28
C TYR A 430 20.98 -11.21 8.78
N GLN A 431 22.30 -11.42 8.66
CA GLN A 431 23.32 -10.37 8.80
C GLN A 431 24.47 -10.70 7.86
N LEU A 432 25.14 -9.68 7.32
CA LEU A 432 26.28 -9.82 6.44
C LEU A 432 27.57 -9.53 7.20
N TRP A 433 28.52 -10.44 7.11
CA TRP A 433 29.91 -10.26 7.46
C TRP A 433 30.73 -10.08 6.18
N PHE A 434 31.67 -9.14 6.17
CA PHE A 434 32.55 -8.90 5.02
C PHE A 434 33.93 -8.45 5.47
N PRO A 435 35.03 -8.69 4.68
CA PRO A 435 36.35 -8.16 4.96
C PRO A 435 36.37 -6.65 4.75
N ASP A 436 36.97 -5.94 5.71
CA ASP A 436 37.25 -4.52 5.66
C ASP A 436 38.70 -4.28 6.10
N ALA A 437 39.62 -4.28 5.13
CA ALA A 437 41.05 -4.27 5.38
C ALA A 437 41.57 -3.02 6.12
N GLY A 438 40.84 -1.89 6.04
CA GLY A 438 41.17 -0.68 6.77
C GLY A 438 40.65 -0.59 8.19
N ASP A 439 39.78 -1.53 8.59
CA ASP A 439 39.24 -1.59 9.94
C ASP A 439 40.23 -2.25 10.93
N PRO A 440 40.33 -1.78 12.17
CA PRO A 440 41.24 -2.35 13.16
C PRO A 440 41.08 -3.86 13.41
N PHE A 441 39.87 -4.39 13.19
CA PHE A 441 39.57 -5.83 13.31
C PHE A 441 39.54 -6.53 11.95
N GLY A 442 39.73 -5.80 10.84
CA GLY A 442 39.75 -6.34 9.49
C GLY A 442 38.37 -6.74 8.95
N VAL A 443 37.29 -6.39 9.64
CA VAL A 443 35.94 -6.86 9.31
C VAL A 443 34.87 -5.76 9.43
N GLY A 444 33.87 -5.82 8.55
CA GLY A 444 32.62 -5.08 8.62
C GLY A 444 31.43 -5.99 8.90
N LEU A 445 30.39 -5.41 9.46
CA LEU A 445 29.11 -6.06 9.79
C LEU A 445 27.96 -5.15 9.37
N SER A 446 26.97 -5.71 8.69
CA SER A 446 25.72 -4.99 8.36
C SER A 446 24.78 -4.87 9.56
N ASN A 447 23.67 -4.11 9.39
CA ASN A 447 22.46 -4.27 10.19
C ASN A 447 21.90 -5.71 10.05
N GLY A 448 20.86 -6.03 10.80
CA GLY A 448 20.08 -7.26 10.64
C GLY A 448 18.93 -7.07 9.66
N LEU A 449 18.50 -8.16 9.01
CA LEU A 449 17.30 -8.22 8.17
C LEU A 449 16.47 -9.44 8.58
N ARG A 450 15.22 -9.19 9.02
CA ARG A 450 14.24 -10.24 9.32
C ARG A 450 13.43 -10.56 8.07
N VAL A 451 13.31 -11.84 7.75
CA VAL A 451 12.57 -12.34 6.59
C VAL A 451 11.65 -13.48 7.02
N ASN A 452 10.35 -13.32 6.78
CA ASN A 452 9.34 -14.38 6.95
C ASN A 452 9.05 -14.96 5.57
N PHE A 453 9.20 -16.27 5.42
CA PHE A 453 9.01 -16.95 4.14
C PHE A 453 7.59 -17.48 4.02
N CYS A 454 6.93 -17.20 2.89
CA CYS A 454 5.55 -17.49 2.62
C CYS A 454 5.37 -18.52 1.49
N PRO A 455 4.19 -19.09 1.34
CA PRO A 455 3.82 -19.95 0.20
C PRO A 455 4.03 -19.34 -1.17
#